data_8f8b57c86c9a1810c4b9d9757e984979
#
_entry.id   8f8b57c86c9a1810c4b9d9757e984979
#
_cell.length_a   1.000
_cell.length_b   1.000
_cell.length_c   1.000
_cell.angle_alpha   90.00
_cell.angle_beta   90.00
_cell.angle_gamma   90.00
#
_symmetry.space_group_name_H-M   'P 1'
#
loop_
_entity.id
_entity.type
_entity.pdbx_description
1 polymer ?
#
loop_
_entity_poly.entity_id
_entity_poly.type
_entity_poly.pdbx_seq_one_letter_code
_entity_poly.pdbx_strand_id
1 'polypeptide(L)'
;MFEIPQPVVPVAGSLDFRSVVSELVSAMLADAHKAGLDRHEVAARASRLTGKDVTKNMLDGYTAPAREEFNCPLWLSPVLEIVCCSTPLANWHVGVHGGRMSVGAETLDSEIGRVMRERELADARLRELKDLRRRVK
;
A
#
# COMPACT_ATOMS: atom_id res chain seq x y z
N MET A 1 8.77 15.84 -13.20
CA MET A 1 9.32 16.30 -11.89
C MET A 1 8.83 15.38 -10.78
N PHE A 2 9.71 14.96 -9.91
CA PHE A 2 9.35 14.09 -8.79
C PHE A 2 8.70 14.90 -7.66
N GLU A 3 7.49 14.49 -7.25
CA GLU A 3 6.81 15.08 -6.11
C GLU A 3 7.03 14.22 -4.87
N ILE A 4 7.38 14.85 -3.77
CA ILE A 4 7.53 14.17 -2.49
C ILE A 4 6.13 13.86 -1.94
N PRO A 5 5.79 12.58 -1.69
CA PRO A 5 4.50 12.23 -1.10
C PRO A 5 4.31 12.89 0.25
N GLN A 6 3.11 13.39 0.51
CA GLN A 6 2.75 14.02 1.77
C GLN A 6 1.64 13.23 2.46
N PRO A 7 1.67 13.09 3.79
CA PRO A 7 0.57 12.49 4.51
C PRO A 7 -0.68 13.36 4.41
N VAL A 8 -1.84 12.70 4.51
CA VAL A 8 -3.13 13.40 4.55
C VAL A 8 -3.19 14.27 5.82
N VAL A 9 -3.67 15.50 5.67
CA VAL A 9 -3.85 16.42 6.81
C VAL A 9 -5.06 15.97 7.65
N PRO A 10 -4.91 15.76 8.97
CA PRO A 10 -6.00 15.29 9.82
C PRO A 10 -6.96 16.43 10.18
N VAL A 11 -8.01 16.59 9.39
CA VAL A 11 -9.07 17.56 9.63
C VAL A 11 -10.30 16.81 10.13
N ALA A 12 -10.97 17.33 11.17
CA ALA A 12 -12.16 16.69 11.73
C ALA A 12 -13.22 16.42 10.66
N GLY A 13 -13.71 15.19 10.59
CA GLY A 13 -14.71 14.75 9.61
C GLY A 13 -14.18 14.46 8.21
N SER A 14 -12.88 14.67 7.94
CA SER A 14 -12.31 14.48 6.61
C SER A 14 -11.75 13.08 6.35
N LEU A 15 -11.64 12.24 7.38
CA LEU A 15 -10.96 10.95 7.29
C LEU A 15 -11.91 9.74 7.24
N ASP A 16 -13.11 9.94 6.73
CA ASP A 16 -13.98 8.81 6.40
C ASP A 16 -13.60 8.27 5.03
N PHE A 17 -12.77 7.24 5.02
CA PHE A 17 -12.25 6.64 3.81
C PHE A 17 -13.13 5.53 3.21
N ARG A 18 -14.32 5.31 3.76
CA ARG A 18 -15.17 4.20 3.33
C ARG A 18 -15.51 4.26 1.84
N SER A 19 -15.92 5.42 1.33
CA SER A 19 -16.26 5.56 -0.09
C SER A 19 -15.03 5.41 -0.98
N VAL A 20 -13.88 5.90 -0.56
CA VAL A 20 -12.61 5.73 -1.30
C VAL A 20 -12.26 4.25 -1.41
N VAL A 21 -12.32 3.51 -0.32
CA VAL A 21 -12.04 2.06 -0.32
C VAL A 21 -13.03 1.31 -1.21
N SER A 22 -14.31 1.63 -1.12
CA SER A 22 -15.35 1.04 -1.94
C SER A 22 -15.10 1.26 -3.43
N GLU A 23 -14.72 2.48 -3.82
CA GLU A 23 -14.38 2.82 -5.20
C GLU A 23 -13.14 2.08 -5.70
N LEU A 24 -12.10 1.98 -4.87
CA LEU A 24 -10.87 1.26 -5.21
C LEU A 24 -11.13 -0.23 -5.42
N VAL A 25 -11.92 -0.86 -4.55
CA VAL A 25 -12.32 -2.26 -4.71
C VAL A 25 -13.14 -2.44 -5.98
N SER A 26 -14.08 -1.54 -6.24
CA SER A 26 -14.91 -1.57 -7.44
C SER A 26 -14.07 -1.48 -8.72
N ALA A 27 -13.14 -0.54 -8.78
CA ALA A 27 -12.24 -0.37 -9.92
C ALA A 27 -11.34 -1.59 -10.12
N MET A 28 -10.79 -2.13 -9.04
CA MET A 28 -9.95 -3.34 -9.08
C MET A 28 -10.71 -4.54 -9.64
N LEU A 29 -11.93 -4.75 -9.18
CA LEU A 29 -12.78 -5.85 -9.68
C LEU A 29 -13.20 -5.63 -11.13
N ALA A 30 -13.46 -4.39 -11.54
CA ALA A 30 -13.78 -4.05 -12.93
C ALA A 30 -12.58 -4.31 -13.86
N ASP A 31 -11.38 -3.96 -13.45
CA ASP A 31 -10.17 -4.23 -14.23
C ASP A 31 -9.89 -5.74 -14.34
N ALA A 32 -10.11 -6.49 -13.26
CA ALA A 32 -10.02 -7.94 -13.28
C ALA A 32 -11.02 -8.57 -14.24
N HIS A 33 -12.25 -8.05 -14.28
CA HIS A 33 -13.28 -8.50 -15.21
C HIS A 33 -12.86 -8.28 -16.67
N LYS A 34 -12.30 -7.13 -17.00
CA LYS A 34 -11.76 -6.84 -18.34
C LYS A 34 -10.64 -7.79 -18.73
N ALA A 35 -9.87 -8.28 -17.75
CA ALA A 35 -8.83 -9.27 -17.97
C ALA A 35 -9.34 -10.72 -18.00
N GLY A 36 -10.65 -10.92 -17.96
CA GLY A 36 -11.28 -12.24 -18.03
C GLY A 36 -11.58 -12.89 -16.69
N LEU A 37 -11.45 -12.16 -15.59
CA LEU A 37 -11.67 -12.66 -14.24
C LEU A 37 -12.89 -12.00 -13.61
N ASP A 38 -14.05 -12.64 -13.68
CA ASP A 38 -15.28 -12.11 -13.12
C ASP A 38 -15.34 -12.20 -11.60
N ARG A 39 -16.34 -11.59 -10.97
CA ARG A 39 -16.48 -11.57 -9.51
C ARG A 39 -16.70 -12.95 -8.90
N HIS A 40 -17.34 -13.85 -9.61
CA HIS A 40 -17.52 -15.24 -9.16
C HIS A 40 -16.17 -15.96 -9.06
N GLU A 41 -15.31 -15.77 -10.06
CA GLU A 41 -13.99 -16.37 -10.08
C GLU A 41 -13.06 -15.74 -9.05
N VAL A 42 -13.11 -14.41 -8.88
CA VAL A 42 -12.37 -13.72 -7.82
C VAL A 42 -12.77 -14.28 -6.46
N ALA A 43 -14.07 -14.40 -6.20
CA ALA A 43 -14.59 -14.95 -4.95
C ALA A 43 -14.11 -16.39 -4.71
N ALA A 44 -14.16 -17.23 -5.75
CA ALA A 44 -13.72 -18.61 -5.65
C ALA A 44 -12.22 -18.72 -5.33
N ARG A 45 -11.39 -17.93 -5.98
CA ARG A 45 -9.95 -17.91 -5.72
C ARG A 45 -9.62 -17.37 -4.33
N ALA A 46 -10.29 -16.31 -3.91
CA ALA A 46 -10.12 -15.77 -2.57
C ALA A 46 -10.53 -16.78 -1.50
N SER A 47 -11.61 -17.53 -1.73
CA SER A 47 -12.05 -18.60 -0.83
C SER A 47 -11.00 -19.70 -0.69
N ARG A 48 -10.40 -20.10 -1.80
CA ARG A 48 -9.34 -21.14 -1.77
C ARG A 48 -8.10 -20.64 -1.03
N LEU A 49 -7.70 -19.40 -1.26
CA LEU A 49 -6.49 -18.85 -0.64
C LEU A 49 -6.64 -18.58 0.85
N THR A 50 -7.83 -18.22 1.30
CA THR A 50 -8.09 -17.89 2.70
C THR A 50 -8.57 -19.07 3.54
N GLY A 51 -9.12 -20.11 2.91
CA GLY A 51 -9.84 -21.15 3.61
C GLY A 51 -11.18 -20.69 4.21
N LYS A 52 -11.63 -19.49 3.84
CA LYS A 52 -12.90 -18.90 4.30
C LYS A 52 -13.86 -18.76 3.12
N ASP A 53 -15.15 -18.69 3.43
CA ASP A 53 -16.17 -18.54 2.39
C ASP A 53 -16.28 -17.07 1.98
N VAL A 54 -15.71 -16.74 0.82
CA VAL A 54 -15.83 -15.44 0.18
C VAL A 54 -16.77 -15.57 -1.01
N THR A 55 -17.87 -14.83 -1.01
CA THR A 55 -18.89 -14.92 -2.04
C THR A 55 -18.93 -13.68 -2.94
N LYS A 56 -19.49 -13.86 -4.15
CA LYS A 56 -19.76 -12.71 -5.04
C LYS A 56 -20.64 -11.67 -4.37
N ASN A 57 -21.64 -12.11 -3.58
CA ASN A 57 -22.52 -11.20 -2.87
C ASN A 57 -21.77 -10.34 -1.85
N MET A 58 -20.77 -10.90 -1.18
CA MET A 58 -19.88 -10.13 -0.30
C MET A 58 -19.12 -9.06 -1.08
N LEU A 59 -18.52 -9.44 -2.22
CA LEU A 59 -17.81 -8.50 -3.08
C LEU A 59 -18.75 -7.38 -3.59
N ASP A 60 -19.96 -7.73 -3.98
CA ASP A 60 -20.96 -6.75 -4.40
C ASP A 60 -21.29 -5.77 -3.26
N GLY A 61 -21.36 -6.26 -2.02
CA GLY A 61 -21.58 -5.44 -0.83
C GLY A 61 -20.45 -4.45 -0.60
N TYR A 62 -19.20 -4.87 -0.75
CA TYR A 62 -18.02 -4.02 -0.56
C TYR A 62 -17.96 -2.87 -1.57
N THR A 63 -18.57 -3.02 -2.73
CA THR A 63 -18.55 -2.01 -3.81
C THR A 63 -19.81 -1.17 -3.87
N ALA A 64 -20.82 -1.44 -3.04
CA ALA A 64 -22.10 -0.76 -3.05
C ALA A 64 -22.09 0.45 -2.10
N PRO A 65 -22.15 1.70 -2.61
CA PRO A 65 -22.10 2.90 -1.75
C PRO A 65 -23.21 2.97 -0.70
N ALA A 66 -24.39 2.43 -1.02
CA ALA A 66 -25.56 2.46 -0.11
C ALA A 66 -25.51 1.38 0.99
N ARG A 67 -24.60 0.43 0.90
CA ARG A 67 -24.49 -0.70 1.85
C ARG A 67 -23.36 -0.45 2.85
N GLU A 68 -23.56 0.51 3.73
CA GLU A 68 -22.54 1.00 4.67
C GLU A 68 -22.03 -0.06 5.65
N GLU A 69 -22.85 -1.07 5.97
CA GLU A 69 -22.47 -2.18 6.85
C GLU A 69 -21.56 -3.21 6.17
N PHE A 70 -21.43 -3.15 4.85
CA PHE A 70 -20.58 -4.07 4.08
C PHE A 70 -19.28 -3.38 3.72
N ASN A 71 -18.24 -3.67 4.46
CA ASN A 71 -16.90 -3.12 4.26
C ASN A 71 -15.90 -4.24 4.02
N CYS A 72 -14.99 -4.03 3.08
CA CYS A 72 -13.93 -5.00 2.83
C CYS A 72 -13.04 -5.09 4.07
N PRO A 73 -12.95 -6.26 4.72
CA PRO A 73 -12.09 -6.41 5.88
C PRO A 73 -10.62 -6.30 5.50
N LEU A 74 -9.84 -5.75 6.41
CA LEU A 74 -8.41 -5.53 6.18
C LEU A 74 -7.67 -6.81 5.83
N TRP A 75 -8.03 -7.94 6.46
CA TRP A 75 -7.38 -9.23 6.19
C TRP A 75 -7.67 -9.77 4.78
N LEU A 76 -8.76 -9.33 4.16
CA LEU A 76 -9.15 -9.77 2.82
C LEU A 76 -8.53 -8.89 1.73
N SER A 77 -8.21 -7.64 2.02
CA SER A 77 -7.72 -6.70 1.01
C SER A 77 -6.46 -7.19 0.28
N PRO A 78 -5.41 -7.70 0.95
CA PRO A 78 -4.24 -8.21 0.22
C PRO A 78 -4.55 -9.46 -0.60
N VAL A 79 -5.50 -10.28 -0.18
CA VAL A 79 -5.91 -11.47 -0.93
C VAL A 79 -6.59 -11.09 -2.24
N LEU A 80 -7.49 -10.11 -2.21
CA LEU A 80 -8.14 -9.61 -3.42
C LEU A 80 -7.11 -8.99 -4.37
N GLU A 81 -6.14 -8.27 -3.85
CA GLU A 81 -5.07 -7.71 -4.66
C GLU A 81 -4.20 -8.79 -5.32
N ILE A 82 -3.88 -9.84 -4.60
CA ILE A 82 -3.16 -11.00 -5.15
C ILE A 82 -3.96 -11.64 -6.28
N VAL A 83 -5.23 -11.89 -6.06
CA VAL A 83 -6.13 -12.52 -7.05
C VAL A 83 -6.28 -11.64 -8.29
N CYS A 84 -6.45 -10.34 -8.11
CA CYS A 84 -6.64 -9.38 -9.20
C CYS A 84 -5.32 -8.88 -9.83
N CYS A 85 -4.18 -9.29 -9.29
CA CYS A 85 -2.84 -8.88 -9.77
C CYS A 85 -2.65 -7.37 -9.82
N SER A 86 -3.13 -6.66 -8.80
CA SER A 86 -2.97 -5.22 -8.68
C SER A 86 -2.91 -4.81 -7.21
N THR A 87 -2.45 -3.60 -6.93
CA THR A 87 -2.20 -3.14 -5.55
C THR A 87 -2.79 -1.76 -5.25
N PRO A 88 -4.03 -1.46 -5.68
CA PRO A 88 -4.60 -0.12 -5.49
C PRO A 88 -4.85 0.23 -4.02
N LEU A 89 -5.24 -0.75 -3.21
CA LEU A 89 -5.51 -0.54 -1.78
C LEU A 89 -4.21 -0.31 -1.00
N ALA A 90 -3.18 -1.10 -1.29
CA ALA A 90 -1.87 -0.93 -0.67
C ALA A 90 -1.27 0.42 -1.02
N ASN A 91 -1.31 0.83 -2.29
CA ASN A 91 -0.82 2.13 -2.75
C ASN A 91 -1.56 3.28 -2.08
N TRP A 92 -2.88 3.20 -1.99
CA TRP A 92 -3.68 4.21 -1.31
C TRP A 92 -3.32 4.30 0.17
N HIS A 93 -3.25 3.17 0.86
CA HIS A 93 -2.98 3.12 2.30
C HIS A 93 -1.61 3.75 2.62
N VAL A 94 -0.58 3.38 1.88
CA VAL A 94 0.75 3.96 2.03
C VAL A 94 0.73 5.47 1.74
N GLY A 95 -0.03 5.89 0.72
CA GLY A 95 -0.18 7.30 0.34
C GLY A 95 -0.82 8.16 1.43
N VAL A 96 -1.78 7.61 2.20
CA VAL A 96 -2.40 8.31 3.34
C VAL A 96 -1.35 8.74 4.36
N HIS A 97 -0.31 7.94 4.55
CA HIS A 97 0.77 8.20 5.50
C HIS A 97 1.94 8.96 4.87
N GLY A 98 1.80 9.45 3.65
CA GLY A 98 2.87 10.17 2.97
C GLY A 98 3.96 9.28 2.41
N GLY A 99 3.72 7.98 2.34
CA GLY A 99 4.66 7.01 1.81
C GLY A 99 4.45 6.73 0.32
N ARG A 100 5.35 5.95 -0.23
CA ARG A 100 5.27 5.43 -1.59
C ARG A 100 5.67 3.96 -1.57
N MET A 101 4.87 3.12 -2.21
CA MET A 101 5.15 1.69 -2.29
C MET A 101 6.17 1.42 -3.40
N SER A 102 7.15 0.57 -3.12
CA SER A 102 8.07 0.03 -4.10
C SER A 102 8.13 -1.48 -3.99
N VAL A 103 8.39 -2.17 -5.09
CA VAL A 103 8.46 -3.63 -5.14
C VAL A 103 9.67 -4.08 -5.97
N GLY A 104 10.18 -5.27 -5.66
CA GLY A 104 11.27 -5.89 -6.45
C GLY A 104 12.54 -5.05 -6.44
N ALA A 105 13.08 -4.80 -7.61
CA ALA A 105 14.33 -4.06 -7.79
C ALA A 105 14.29 -2.65 -7.22
N GLU A 106 13.16 -1.96 -7.29
CA GLU A 106 13.01 -0.63 -6.68
C GLU A 106 13.20 -0.67 -5.17
N THR A 107 12.72 -1.70 -4.50
CA THR A 107 12.92 -1.88 -3.06
C THR A 107 14.41 -2.07 -2.74
N LEU A 108 15.11 -2.85 -3.56
CA LEU A 108 16.55 -3.05 -3.42
C LEU A 108 17.32 -1.75 -3.64
N ASP A 109 16.96 -0.98 -4.66
CA ASP A 109 17.56 0.32 -4.94
C ASP A 109 17.36 1.30 -3.78
N SER A 110 16.18 1.32 -3.17
CA SER A 110 15.89 2.14 -1.99
C SER A 110 16.76 1.75 -0.81
N GLU A 111 16.96 0.45 -0.60
CA GLU A 111 17.82 -0.06 0.47
C GLU A 111 19.29 0.28 0.22
N ILE A 112 19.77 0.17 -1.01
CA ILE A 112 21.11 0.59 -1.40
C ILE A 112 21.31 2.08 -1.09
N GLY A 113 20.34 2.92 -1.47
CA GLY A 113 20.38 4.36 -1.18
C GLY A 113 20.45 4.66 0.31
N ARG A 114 19.69 3.91 1.13
CA ARG A 114 19.71 4.05 2.58
C ARG A 114 21.10 3.72 3.16
N VAL A 115 21.69 2.63 2.73
CA VAL A 115 23.02 2.21 3.18
C VAL A 115 24.10 3.21 2.76
N MET A 116 24.00 3.75 1.54
CA MET A 116 24.92 4.79 1.07
C MET A 116 24.86 6.04 1.93
N ARG A 117 23.66 6.48 2.34
CA ARG A 117 23.50 7.63 3.25
C ARG A 117 24.09 7.37 4.62
N GLU A 118 23.90 6.18 5.16
CA GLU A 118 24.52 5.76 6.43
C GLU A 118 26.05 5.80 6.36
N ARG A 119 26.60 5.35 5.24
CA ARG A 119 28.04 5.39 4.98
C ARG A 119 28.58 6.83 4.94
N GLU A 120 27.87 7.73 4.26
CA GLU A 120 28.26 9.13 4.18
C GLU A 120 28.25 9.80 5.58
N LEU A 121 27.23 9.51 6.38
CA LEU A 121 27.14 10.03 7.75
C LEU A 121 28.27 9.48 8.63
N ALA A 122 28.60 8.19 8.48
CA ALA A 122 29.70 7.58 9.21
C ALA A 122 31.05 8.19 8.81
N ASP A 123 31.27 8.44 7.53
CA ASP A 123 32.49 9.08 7.03
C ASP A 123 32.63 10.51 7.55
N ALA A 124 31.54 11.28 7.58
CA ALA A 124 31.52 12.63 8.13
C ALA A 124 31.85 12.62 9.62
N ARG A 125 31.24 11.69 10.38
CA ARG A 125 31.52 11.53 11.81
C ARG A 125 32.98 11.17 12.08
N LEU A 126 33.53 10.28 11.26
CA LEU A 126 34.93 9.89 11.37
C LEU A 126 35.87 11.08 11.15
N ARG A 127 35.57 11.94 10.17
CA ARG A 127 36.36 13.15 9.92
C ARG A 127 36.31 14.10 11.11
N GLU A 128 35.16 14.33 11.70
CA GLU A 128 34.99 15.15 12.88
C GLU A 128 35.84 14.65 14.05
N LEU A 129 35.80 13.36 14.31
CA LEU A 129 36.56 12.73 15.38
C LEU A 129 38.07 12.83 15.17
N LYS A 130 38.54 12.66 13.95
CA LYS A 130 39.96 12.83 13.60
C LYS A 130 40.41 14.28 13.79
N ASP A 131 39.59 15.24 13.42
CA ASP A 131 39.88 16.66 13.62
C ASP A 131 39.97 17.02 15.08
N LEU A 132 39.05 16.50 15.91
CA LEU A 132 39.09 16.68 17.37
C LEU A 132 40.37 16.09 17.96
N ARG A 133 40.77 14.91 17.50
CA ARG A 133 42.00 14.24 17.99
C ARG A 133 43.25 15.07 17.70
N ARG A 134 43.32 15.73 16.52
CA ARG A 134 44.43 16.60 16.16
C ARG A 134 44.58 17.80 17.08
N ARG A 135 43.47 18.30 17.66
CA ARG A 135 43.44 19.45 18.56
C ARG A 135 43.83 19.05 20.01
N VAL A 136 43.78 17.79 20.34
CA VAL A 136 44.12 17.26 21.69
C VAL A 136 45.60 16.90 21.70
N LYS A 137 46.31 17.49 22.65
CA LYS A 137 47.73 17.19 22.84
C LYS A 137 47.96 15.99 23.78
#